data_06d582aed643ef4b7ca8ad4432d7085e
#
_entry.id   06d582aed643ef4b7ca8ad4432d7085e
#
_cell.length_a   1.000
_cell.length_b   1.000
_cell.length_c   1.000
_cell.angle_alpha   90.00
_cell.angle_beta   90.00
_cell.angle_gamma   90.00
#
_symmetry.space_group_name_H-M   'P 1'
#
loop_
_entity.id
_entity.type
_entity.pdbx_description
1 polymer ?
#
loop_
_entity_poly.entity_id
_entity_poly.type
_entity_poly.pdbx_seq_one_letter_code
_entity_poly.pdbx_strand_id
1 'polypeptide(L)'
;MEAEEGGERSGKEQILLHYRPMSKESKAFNVQHLDIAAFAQGEHTLQGQTPQAAYPRFAEEVLGDPAAESVTWHAQGQWQAQTGGAGHAWLVLEVHTQATLTCQRCLQPVEVPLEVQRDFRFVKDEATAQAQDDDSEEDLLVMSRDFDLQTLIEDELLMALPLVPQHGICPQPLAFDDAAAHVEDAPEKPHPFAALAQLRKAGGSAD
;
A
#
# COMPACT_ATOMS: atom_id res chain seq x y z
N MET A 1 53.66 -32.10 -41.32
CA MET A 1 53.81 -30.74 -40.76
C MET A 1 52.44 -30.34 -40.24
N GLU A 2 52.25 -30.72 -39.00
CA GLU A 2 51.01 -30.57 -38.27
C GLU A 2 51.03 -29.24 -37.55
N ALA A 3 49.96 -28.51 -37.59
CA ALA A 3 49.69 -27.34 -36.75
C ALA A 3 48.49 -27.63 -35.87
N GLU A 4 48.77 -27.73 -34.59
CA GLU A 4 47.75 -27.89 -33.52
C GLU A 4 47.16 -26.49 -33.19
N GLU A 5 45.85 -26.38 -33.33
CA GLU A 5 45.10 -25.23 -32.80
C GLU A 5 44.48 -25.60 -31.44
N GLY A 6 44.98 -24.98 -30.39
CA GLY A 6 44.49 -25.06 -29.04
C GLY A 6 43.21 -24.27 -28.87
N GLY A 7 42.10 -24.97 -28.63
CA GLY A 7 40.80 -24.35 -28.27
C GLY A 7 40.68 -24.07 -26.77
N GLU A 8 40.63 -22.81 -26.40
CA GLU A 8 40.35 -22.31 -25.07
C GLU A 8 38.86 -22.54 -24.68
N ARG A 9 38.63 -23.44 -23.74
CA ARG A 9 37.28 -23.64 -23.18
C ARG A 9 37.07 -22.66 -22.04
N SER A 10 36.33 -21.58 -22.30
CA SER A 10 35.78 -20.69 -21.30
C SER A 10 34.69 -21.42 -20.49
N GLY A 11 35.05 -21.83 -19.27
CA GLY A 11 34.12 -22.39 -18.31
C GLY A 11 33.18 -21.36 -17.75
N LYS A 12 31.98 -21.25 -18.29
CA LYS A 12 30.85 -20.61 -17.60
C LYS A 12 30.23 -21.67 -16.69
N GLU A 13 30.66 -21.65 -15.44
CA GLU A 13 30.06 -22.40 -14.35
C GLU A 13 28.65 -21.84 -14.09
N GLN A 14 27.65 -22.49 -14.66
CA GLN A 14 26.25 -22.24 -14.35
C GLN A 14 25.98 -22.81 -12.97
N ILE A 15 25.90 -21.92 -11.99
CA ILE A 15 25.33 -22.24 -10.67
C ILE A 15 23.84 -22.51 -10.88
N LEU A 16 23.48 -23.75 -11.13
CA LEU A 16 22.10 -24.23 -11.05
C LEU A 16 21.72 -24.23 -9.57
N LEU A 17 21.09 -23.16 -9.13
CA LEU A 17 20.32 -23.15 -7.89
C LEU A 17 19.23 -24.22 -8.03
N HIS A 18 19.44 -25.36 -7.40
CA HIS A 18 18.44 -26.39 -7.25
C HIS A 18 17.36 -25.87 -6.30
N TYR A 19 16.36 -25.20 -6.86
CA TYR A 19 15.08 -24.99 -6.19
C TYR A 19 14.44 -26.35 -5.98
N ARG A 20 14.56 -26.87 -4.76
CA ARG A 20 13.89 -28.08 -4.32
C ARG A 20 12.53 -27.68 -3.74
N PRO A 21 11.41 -27.90 -4.41
CA PRO A 21 10.10 -27.68 -3.80
C PRO A 21 9.93 -28.72 -2.69
N MET A 22 10.08 -28.29 -1.45
CA MET A 22 9.63 -29.07 -0.31
C MET A 22 8.10 -28.97 -0.28
N SER A 23 7.43 -29.92 -0.93
CA SER A 23 6.02 -30.18 -0.72
C SER A 23 5.82 -30.75 0.68
N LYS A 24 5.72 -29.91 1.70
CA LYS A 24 5.01 -30.23 2.92
C LYS A 24 3.52 -30.13 2.59
N GLU A 25 2.78 -31.20 2.90
CA GLU A 25 1.32 -31.20 2.84
C GLU A 25 0.81 -29.91 3.48
N SER A 26 0.27 -29.00 2.67
CA SER A 26 -0.28 -27.75 3.14
C SER A 26 -1.55 -28.04 3.92
N LYS A 27 -1.50 -28.00 5.25
CA LYS A 27 -2.69 -27.78 6.04
C LYS A 27 -3.41 -26.61 5.37
N ALA A 28 -4.62 -26.82 4.87
CA ALA A 28 -5.37 -25.77 4.19
C ALA A 28 -5.65 -24.68 5.23
N PHE A 29 -4.90 -23.58 5.17
CA PHE A 29 -5.15 -22.40 5.99
C PHE A 29 -6.31 -21.63 5.37
N ASN A 30 -7.22 -21.16 6.23
CA ASN A 30 -8.30 -20.27 5.82
C ASN A 30 -7.82 -18.81 5.95
N VAL A 31 -7.98 -18.02 4.90
CA VAL A 31 -7.57 -16.62 4.84
C VAL A 31 -8.29 -15.76 5.88
N GLN A 32 -9.56 -16.08 6.20
CA GLN A 32 -10.36 -15.35 7.19
C GLN A 32 -10.20 -15.87 8.63
N HIS A 33 -9.57 -17.04 8.80
CA HIS A 33 -9.40 -17.70 10.10
C HIS A 33 -8.00 -18.30 10.18
N LEU A 34 -6.97 -17.44 10.19
CA LEU A 34 -5.58 -17.84 10.12
C LEU A 34 -4.97 -17.93 11.53
N ASP A 35 -4.47 -19.11 11.92
CA ASP A 35 -3.61 -19.25 13.09
C ASP A 35 -2.21 -18.76 12.73
N ILE A 36 -1.92 -17.49 13.08
CA ILE A 36 -0.65 -16.81 12.77
C ILE A 36 0.55 -17.55 13.34
N ALA A 37 0.46 -18.07 14.57
CA ALA A 37 1.58 -18.78 15.18
C ALA A 37 1.91 -20.07 14.41
N ALA A 38 0.90 -20.86 14.04
CA ALA A 38 1.08 -22.06 13.26
C ALA A 38 1.55 -21.76 11.83
N PHE A 39 1.05 -20.69 11.23
CA PHE A 39 1.42 -20.24 9.89
C PHE A 39 2.88 -19.80 9.82
N ALA A 40 3.33 -18.98 10.77
CA ALA A 40 4.69 -18.46 10.83
C ALA A 40 5.70 -19.58 11.21
N GLN A 41 5.39 -20.41 12.22
CA GLN A 41 6.27 -21.51 12.64
C GLN A 41 6.50 -22.55 11.55
N GLY A 42 5.51 -22.76 10.70
CA GLY A 42 5.61 -23.65 9.54
C GLY A 42 6.25 -23.02 8.31
N GLU A 43 6.58 -21.72 8.35
CA GLU A 43 7.09 -20.94 7.22
C GLU A 43 6.19 -21.12 5.98
N HIS A 44 4.88 -21.09 6.22
CA HIS A 44 3.90 -21.34 5.18
C HIS A 44 3.71 -20.12 4.30
N THR A 45 3.21 -20.38 3.10
CA THR A 45 2.89 -19.34 2.11
C THR A 45 1.46 -19.52 1.63
N LEU A 46 0.74 -18.43 1.53
CA LEU A 46 -0.56 -18.32 0.87
C LEU A 46 -0.48 -17.31 -0.26
N GLN A 47 -1.21 -17.58 -1.32
CA GLN A 47 -1.36 -16.64 -2.44
C GLN A 47 -2.73 -16.79 -3.04
N GLY A 48 -3.22 -15.73 -3.61
CA GLY A 48 -4.54 -15.73 -4.23
C GLY A 48 -4.74 -14.62 -5.23
N GLN A 49 -5.83 -14.76 -5.96
CA GLN A 49 -6.37 -13.72 -6.83
C GLN A 49 -7.87 -13.64 -6.55
N THR A 50 -8.32 -12.51 -6.06
CA THR A 50 -9.71 -12.29 -5.66
C THR A 50 -10.26 -11.04 -6.35
N PRO A 51 -11.55 -10.99 -6.76
CA PRO A 51 -12.10 -9.78 -7.33
C PRO A 51 -12.09 -8.64 -6.28
N GLN A 52 -11.97 -7.39 -6.72
CA GLN A 52 -12.06 -6.21 -5.83
C GLN A 52 -13.37 -6.18 -5.05
N ALA A 53 -14.44 -6.73 -5.59
CA ALA A 53 -15.73 -6.89 -4.90
C ALA A 53 -15.66 -7.73 -3.62
N ALA A 54 -14.60 -8.51 -3.39
CA ALA A 54 -14.38 -9.24 -2.14
C ALA A 54 -13.86 -8.34 -1.00
N TYR A 55 -13.56 -7.08 -1.28
CA TYR A 55 -13.07 -6.05 -0.38
C TYR A 55 -14.05 -4.87 -0.38
N PRO A 56 -15.12 -4.93 0.43
CA PRO A 56 -16.28 -4.03 0.28
C PRO A 56 -15.95 -2.55 0.50
N ARG A 57 -15.11 -2.22 1.49
CA ARG A 57 -14.70 -0.82 1.74
C ARG A 57 -13.83 -0.27 0.62
N PHE A 58 -12.91 -1.10 0.09
CA PHE A 58 -12.09 -0.72 -1.05
C PHE A 58 -12.93 -0.58 -2.33
N ALA A 59 -13.91 -1.47 -2.54
CA ALA A 59 -14.81 -1.43 -3.69
C ALA A 59 -15.68 -0.15 -3.74
N GLU A 60 -15.95 0.49 -2.60
CA GLU A 60 -16.68 1.77 -2.52
C GLU A 60 -15.83 2.96 -3.00
N GLU A 61 -14.50 2.84 -2.96
CA GLU A 61 -13.56 3.91 -3.35
C GLU A 61 -13.20 3.89 -4.83
N VAL A 62 -13.37 2.76 -5.53
CA VAL A 62 -13.02 2.60 -6.93
C VAL A 62 -14.20 2.85 -7.86
N LEU A 63 -13.90 3.35 -9.07
CA LEU A 63 -14.90 3.51 -10.12
C LEU A 63 -15.01 2.25 -10.97
N GLY A 64 -16.21 2.03 -11.55
CA GLY A 64 -16.46 0.92 -12.47
C GLY A 64 -17.04 -0.30 -11.78
N ASP A 65 -16.81 -1.47 -12.37
CA ASP A 65 -17.27 -2.74 -11.82
C ASP A 65 -16.17 -3.43 -11.02
N PRO A 66 -16.26 -3.45 -9.67
CA PRO A 66 -15.23 -4.07 -8.84
C PRO A 66 -15.14 -5.60 -9.00
N ALA A 67 -16.09 -6.23 -9.73
CA ALA A 67 -16.00 -7.64 -10.07
C ALA A 67 -15.13 -7.91 -11.32
N ALA A 68 -14.89 -6.89 -12.14
CA ALA A 68 -14.07 -7.01 -13.35
C ALA A 68 -12.56 -6.99 -13.05
N GLU A 69 -12.16 -6.26 -12.02
CA GLU A 69 -10.76 -6.12 -11.62
C GLU A 69 -10.43 -7.06 -10.45
N SER A 70 -9.17 -7.51 -10.41
CA SER A 70 -8.72 -8.45 -9.39
C SER A 70 -7.57 -7.90 -8.55
N VAL A 71 -7.56 -8.32 -7.29
CA VAL A 71 -6.46 -8.16 -6.35
C VAL A 71 -5.65 -9.44 -6.33
N THR A 72 -4.38 -9.36 -6.68
CA THR A 72 -3.42 -10.46 -6.53
C THR A 72 -2.61 -10.23 -5.26
N TRP A 73 -2.50 -11.25 -4.44
CA TRP A 73 -1.79 -11.13 -3.18
C TRP A 73 -0.96 -12.37 -2.86
N HIS A 74 0.11 -12.15 -2.10
CA HIS A 74 1.01 -13.16 -1.60
C HIS A 74 1.33 -12.86 -0.13
N ALA A 75 1.21 -13.87 0.72
CA ALA A 75 1.47 -13.77 2.15
C ALA A 75 2.38 -14.90 2.59
N GLN A 76 3.49 -14.57 3.26
CA GLN A 76 4.47 -15.53 3.78
C GLN A 76 4.62 -15.37 5.28
N GLY A 77 4.39 -16.45 6.03
CA GLY A 77 4.71 -16.53 7.43
C GLY A 77 6.19 -16.84 7.65
N GLN A 78 6.80 -16.17 8.62
CA GLN A 78 8.18 -16.41 9.03
C GLN A 78 8.28 -16.45 10.54
N TRP A 79 9.13 -17.32 11.07
CA TRP A 79 9.41 -17.39 12.50
C TRP A 79 10.85 -16.96 12.77
N GLN A 80 11.02 -15.84 13.44
CA GLN A 80 12.34 -15.35 13.81
C GLN A 80 12.64 -15.71 15.26
N ALA A 81 13.66 -16.57 15.45
CA ALA A 81 14.11 -16.93 16.79
C ALA A 81 14.85 -15.76 17.44
N GLN A 82 14.54 -15.47 18.70
CA GLN A 82 15.23 -14.45 19.48
C GLN A 82 16.14 -15.10 20.53
N THR A 83 17.36 -14.61 20.66
CA THR A 83 18.30 -15.09 21.68
C THR A 83 17.76 -14.76 23.09
N GLY A 84 17.40 -15.79 23.87
CA GLY A 84 16.84 -15.65 25.23
C GLY A 84 15.33 -15.41 25.31
N GLY A 85 14.59 -15.52 24.18
CA GLY A 85 13.14 -15.33 24.10
C GLY A 85 12.42 -16.36 23.27
N ALA A 86 11.09 -16.26 23.22
CA ALA A 86 10.22 -17.20 22.51
C ALA A 86 10.26 -17.05 20.97
N GLY A 87 10.93 -16.04 20.44
CA GLY A 87 10.88 -15.68 19.02
C GLY A 87 9.60 -14.92 18.65
N HIS A 88 9.55 -14.40 17.43
CA HIS A 88 8.43 -13.63 16.90
C HIS A 88 7.90 -14.24 15.61
N ALA A 89 6.58 -14.22 15.46
CA ALA A 89 5.93 -14.50 14.19
C ALA A 89 5.96 -13.23 13.33
N TRP A 90 6.25 -13.40 12.05
CA TRP A 90 6.23 -12.37 11.04
C TRP A 90 5.30 -12.78 9.89
N LEU A 91 4.74 -11.79 9.26
CA LEU A 91 3.97 -11.93 8.03
C LEU A 91 4.53 -10.94 7.01
N VAL A 92 5.05 -11.44 5.92
CA VAL A 92 5.40 -10.64 4.74
C VAL A 92 4.22 -10.65 3.81
N LEU A 93 3.69 -9.48 3.46
CA LEU A 93 2.51 -9.31 2.63
C LEU A 93 2.85 -8.48 1.38
N GLU A 94 2.51 -9.02 0.21
CA GLU A 94 2.59 -8.34 -1.07
C GLU A 94 1.20 -8.32 -1.69
N VAL A 95 0.72 -7.15 -2.15
CA VAL A 95 -0.58 -6.99 -2.80
C VAL A 95 -0.45 -6.11 -4.02
N HIS A 96 -1.10 -6.51 -5.13
CA HIS A 96 -1.10 -5.77 -6.38
C HIS A 96 -2.51 -5.69 -6.95
N THR A 97 -2.93 -4.50 -7.37
CA THR A 97 -4.18 -4.29 -8.10
C THR A 97 -4.11 -3.01 -8.93
N GLN A 98 -5.09 -2.85 -9.82
CA GLN A 98 -5.30 -1.61 -10.58
C GLN A 98 -6.57 -0.94 -10.08
N ALA A 99 -6.46 0.26 -9.53
CA ALA A 99 -7.62 1.04 -9.07
C ALA A 99 -7.99 2.11 -10.11
N THR A 100 -9.25 2.16 -10.51
CA THR A 100 -9.77 3.29 -11.28
C THR A 100 -10.38 4.30 -10.33
N LEU A 101 -9.82 5.52 -10.30
CA LEU A 101 -10.20 6.59 -9.38
C LEU A 101 -10.66 7.84 -10.14
N THR A 102 -11.24 8.82 -9.43
CA THR A 102 -11.57 10.12 -10.03
C THR A 102 -10.37 11.05 -9.98
N CYS A 103 -9.85 11.46 -11.13
CA CYS A 103 -8.81 12.48 -11.20
C CYS A 103 -9.28 13.80 -10.58
N GLN A 104 -8.58 14.28 -9.56
CA GLN A 104 -8.97 15.51 -8.83
C GLN A 104 -8.78 16.81 -9.64
N ARG A 105 -8.11 16.73 -10.80
CA ARG A 105 -7.87 17.88 -11.66
C ARG A 105 -8.86 18.02 -12.81
N CYS A 106 -9.26 16.91 -13.46
CA CYS A 106 -10.14 16.95 -14.64
C CYS A 106 -11.45 16.18 -14.46
N LEU A 107 -11.64 15.53 -13.31
CA LEU A 107 -12.81 14.76 -12.91
C LEU A 107 -13.10 13.55 -13.84
N GLN A 108 -12.14 13.16 -14.66
CA GLN A 108 -12.23 11.96 -15.48
C GLN A 108 -11.60 10.75 -14.74
N PRO A 109 -12.01 9.52 -15.09
CA PRO A 109 -11.40 8.32 -14.55
C PRO A 109 -9.88 8.28 -14.81
N VAL A 110 -9.11 7.90 -13.81
CA VAL A 110 -7.66 7.67 -13.89
C VAL A 110 -7.33 6.30 -13.31
N GLU A 111 -6.55 5.52 -14.04
CA GLU A 111 -6.04 4.23 -13.57
C GLU A 111 -4.77 4.43 -12.74
N VAL A 112 -4.76 3.84 -11.55
CA VAL A 112 -3.66 3.93 -10.59
C VAL A 112 -3.24 2.52 -10.19
N PRO A 113 -2.02 2.10 -10.49
CA PRO A 113 -1.49 0.84 -9.97
C PRO A 113 -1.27 0.98 -8.46
N LEU A 114 -1.76 0.01 -7.70
CA LEU A 114 -1.51 -0.10 -6.27
C LEU A 114 -0.59 -1.29 -6.03
N GLU A 115 0.51 -1.03 -5.37
CA GLU A 115 1.52 -2.01 -4.97
C GLU A 115 1.78 -1.83 -3.47
N VAL A 116 1.50 -2.88 -2.71
CA VAL A 116 1.74 -2.94 -1.28
C VAL A 116 2.82 -3.98 -1.01
N GLN A 117 3.80 -3.62 -0.23
CA GLN A 117 4.78 -4.52 0.35
C GLN A 117 4.98 -4.13 1.80
N ARG A 118 4.58 -5.01 2.72
CA ARG A 118 4.59 -4.76 4.15
C ARG A 118 5.06 -5.98 4.93
N ASP A 119 5.79 -5.70 6.01
CA ASP A 119 6.25 -6.68 6.97
C ASP A 119 5.59 -6.39 8.32
N PHE A 120 4.84 -7.38 8.83
CA PHE A 120 4.16 -7.28 10.12
C PHE A 120 4.84 -8.18 11.13
N ARG A 121 5.12 -7.65 12.33
CA ARG A 121 5.61 -8.43 13.45
C ARG A 121 4.49 -8.65 14.47
N PHE A 122 4.27 -9.89 14.86
CA PHE A 122 3.24 -10.22 15.83
C PHE A 122 3.79 -10.27 17.24
N VAL A 123 3.13 -9.53 18.12
CA VAL A 123 3.39 -9.47 19.57
C VAL A 123 2.27 -10.16 20.36
N LYS A 124 2.54 -10.47 21.62
CA LYS A 124 1.59 -11.29 22.41
C LYS A 124 0.30 -10.56 22.80
N ASP A 125 0.36 -9.25 23.02
CA ASP A 125 -0.74 -8.43 23.53
C ASP A 125 -0.58 -6.96 23.12
N GLU A 126 -1.68 -6.22 23.23
CA GLU A 126 -1.79 -4.80 22.91
C GLU A 126 -0.84 -3.91 23.73
N ALA A 127 -0.67 -4.22 25.01
CA ALA A 127 0.25 -3.46 25.87
C ALA A 127 1.70 -3.58 25.39
N THR A 128 2.07 -4.74 24.86
CA THR A 128 3.40 -4.95 24.25
C THR A 128 3.51 -4.22 22.93
N ALA A 129 2.45 -4.20 22.10
CA ALA A 129 2.42 -3.45 20.85
C ALA A 129 2.66 -1.96 21.13
N GLN A 130 1.84 -1.34 21.98
CA GLN A 130 1.95 0.08 22.35
C GLN A 130 3.31 0.45 22.97
N ALA A 131 3.92 -0.45 23.73
CA ALA A 131 5.22 -0.19 24.36
C ALA A 131 6.39 -0.24 23.38
N GLN A 132 6.23 -0.91 22.24
CA GLN A 132 7.29 -1.12 21.24
C GLN A 132 7.07 -0.36 19.93
N ASP A 133 5.89 0.23 19.73
CA ASP A 133 5.48 0.89 18.48
C ASP A 133 6.43 2.01 18.07
N ASP A 134 6.80 2.89 19.03
CA ASP A 134 7.70 4.02 18.76
C ASP A 134 9.14 3.59 18.39
N ASP A 135 9.55 2.39 18.80
CA ASP A 135 10.91 1.87 18.61
C ASP A 135 11.00 0.85 17.44
N SER A 136 9.89 0.50 16.80
CA SER A 136 9.81 -0.50 15.73
C SER A 136 9.72 0.16 14.37
N GLU A 137 10.45 -0.37 13.39
CA GLU A 137 10.34 0.06 11.98
C GLU A 137 9.19 -0.66 11.25
N GLU A 138 8.83 -1.85 11.74
CA GLU A 138 7.75 -2.68 11.24
C GLU A 138 6.43 -2.42 11.97
N ASP A 139 5.32 -2.70 11.30
CA ASP A 139 3.99 -2.61 11.89
C ASP A 139 3.74 -3.75 12.89
N LEU A 140 3.29 -3.40 14.10
CA LEU A 140 3.06 -4.35 15.18
C LEU A 140 1.60 -4.78 15.23
N LEU A 141 1.35 -6.08 15.17
CA LEU A 141 0.02 -6.68 15.29
C LEU A 141 -0.04 -7.64 16.49
N VAL A 142 -1.24 -7.77 17.06
CA VAL A 142 -1.44 -8.72 18.16
C VAL A 142 -1.63 -10.13 17.62
N MET A 143 -0.91 -11.08 18.23
CA MET A 143 -1.00 -12.50 17.89
C MET A 143 -2.43 -13.03 18.03
N SER A 144 -2.95 -13.66 16.97
CA SER A 144 -4.27 -14.28 16.97
C SER A 144 -4.21 -15.69 16.40
N ARG A 145 -5.13 -16.55 16.89
CA ARG A 145 -5.41 -17.86 16.29
C ARG A 145 -6.54 -17.80 15.26
N ASP A 146 -7.21 -16.65 15.21
CA ASP A 146 -8.34 -16.37 14.35
C ASP A 146 -8.10 -15.02 13.67
N PHE A 147 -7.04 -14.95 12.89
CA PHE A 147 -6.62 -13.72 12.20
C PHE A 147 -7.25 -13.65 10.82
N ASP A 148 -7.85 -12.50 10.49
CA ASP A 148 -8.45 -12.25 9.19
C ASP A 148 -7.43 -11.54 8.28
N LEU A 149 -6.75 -12.33 7.45
CA LEU A 149 -5.81 -11.82 6.45
C LEU A 149 -6.52 -11.05 5.33
N GLN A 150 -7.78 -11.38 5.01
CA GLN A 150 -8.54 -10.68 3.98
C GLN A 150 -8.84 -9.24 4.43
N THR A 151 -9.19 -9.04 5.70
CA THR A 151 -9.38 -7.71 6.29
C THR A 151 -8.08 -6.91 6.28
N LEU A 152 -6.95 -7.53 6.62
CA LEU A 152 -5.65 -6.86 6.56
C LEU A 152 -5.32 -6.41 5.12
N ILE A 153 -5.53 -7.27 4.11
CA ILE A 153 -5.32 -6.90 2.70
C ILE A 153 -6.18 -5.68 2.32
N GLU A 154 -7.43 -5.65 2.76
CA GLU A 154 -8.32 -4.52 2.49
C GLU A 154 -7.83 -3.24 3.14
N ASP A 155 -7.38 -3.29 4.40
CA ASP A 155 -6.83 -2.14 5.12
C ASP A 155 -5.60 -1.59 4.39
N GLU A 156 -4.69 -2.45 3.95
CA GLU A 156 -3.50 -2.05 3.21
C GLU A 156 -3.82 -1.45 1.84
N LEU A 157 -4.82 -1.99 1.13
CA LEU A 157 -5.29 -1.40 -0.12
C LEU A 157 -5.86 0.00 0.06
N LEU A 158 -6.64 0.23 1.13
CA LEU A 158 -7.18 1.55 1.47
C LEU A 158 -6.06 2.54 1.80
N MET A 159 -5.04 2.10 2.54
CA MET A 159 -3.88 2.94 2.89
C MET A 159 -2.99 3.24 1.68
N ALA A 160 -2.96 2.36 0.68
CA ALA A 160 -2.20 2.56 -0.55
C ALA A 160 -2.87 3.52 -1.55
N LEU A 161 -4.14 3.87 -1.35
CA LEU A 161 -4.82 4.83 -2.21
C LEU A 161 -4.14 6.20 -2.16
N PRO A 162 -3.87 6.84 -3.32
CA PRO A 162 -3.30 8.16 -3.33
C PRO A 162 -4.28 9.21 -2.78
N LEU A 163 -3.80 10.11 -1.92
CA LEU A 163 -4.61 11.21 -1.39
C LEU A 163 -5.18 12.12 -2.48
N VAL A 164 -4.46 12.29 -3.59
CA VAL A 164 -4.85 13.11 -4.73
C VAL A 164 -4.60 12.36 -6.03
N PRO A 165 -5.51 11.49 -6.46
CA PRO A 165 -5.36 10.81 -7.74
C PRO A 165 -5.44 11.80 -8.89
N GLN A 166 -4.49 11.72 -9.85
CA GLN A 166 -4.44 12.62 -10.99
C GLN A 166 -3.70 12.01 -12.18
N HIS A 167 -4.14 12.35 -13.39
CA HIS A 167 -3.35 12.05 -14.57
C HIS A 167 -2.04 12.84 -14.59
N GLY A 168 -0.97 12.27 -15.11
CA GLY A 168 0.23 13.03 -15.43
C GLY A 168 -0.09 14.18 -16.40
N ILE A 169 -0.84 13.87 -17.47
CA ILE A 169 -1.40 14.84 -18.43
C ILE A 169 -2.89 14.55 -18.54
N CYS A 170 -3.74 15.51 -18.17
CA CYS A 170 -5.19 15.34 -18.27
C CYS A 170 -5.63 15.32 -19.73
N PRO A 171 -6.48 14.35 -20.14
CA PRO A 171 -6.99 14.28 -21.52
C PRO A 171 -7.88 15.48 -21.87
N GLN A 172 -8.61 16.00 -20.90
CA GLN A 172 -9.42 17.21 -21.03
C GLN A 172 -9.16 18.10 -19.80
N PRO A 173 -8.25 19.09 -19.89
CA PRO A 173 -8.11 20.06 -18.82
C PRO A 173 -9.42 20.85 -18.69
N LEU A 174 -9.82 21.14 -17.44
CA LEU A 174 -10.96 22.02 -17.20
C LEU A 174 -10.74 23.34 -17.93
N ALA A 175 -11.61 23.64 -18.90
CA ALA A 175 -11.65 24.96 -19.50
C ALA A 175 -12.25 25.92 -18.46
N PHE A 176 -11.42 26.79 -17.91
CA PHE A 176 -11.91 27.94 -17.18
C PHE A 176 -12.42 28.92 -18.23
N ASP A 177 -13.74 29.10 -18.26
CA ASP A 177 -14.34 30.10 -19.12
C ASP A 177 -13.95 31.48 -18.55
N ASP A 178 -12.96 32.11 -19.19
CA ASP A 178 -12.55 33.51 -18.84
C ASP A 178 -13.66 34.53 -19.07
N ALA A 179 -14.84 34.11 -19.53
CA ALA A 179 -16.01 34.96 -19.67
C ALA A 179 -16.45 35.60 -18.33
N ALA A 180 -16.07 35.03 -17.19
CA ALA A 180 -16.27 35.63 -15.88
C ALA A 180 -15.26 36.77 -15.57
N ALA A 181 -14.18 36.90 -16.37
CA ALA A 181 -13.19 37.98 -16.19
C ALA A 181 -13.65 39.34 -16.74
N HIS A 182 -14.72 39.35 -17.53
CA HIS A 182 -15.39 40.61 -17.93
C HIS A 182 -16.59 40.91 -17.00
N VAL A 183 -16.33 41.02 -15.70
CA VAL A 183 -17.23 41.74 -14.82
C VAL A 183 -16.97 43.24 -15.13
N GLU A 184 -17.77 43.79 -16.08
CA GLU A 184 -17.85 45.24 -16.29
C GLU A 184 -18.08 45.89 -14.92
N ASP A 185 -17.22 46.83 -14.56
CA ASP A 185 -17.25 47.78 -13.45
C ASP A 185 -18.49 47.67 -12.52
N ALA A 186 -18.62 46.59 -11.77
CA ALA A 186 -19.48 46.60 -10.62
C ALA A 186 -18.82 47.53 -9.57
N PRO A 187 -19.58 48.46 -8.92
CA PRO A 187 -19.03 49.34 -7.94
C PRO A 187 -18.23 48.54 -6.91
N GLU A 188 -16.97 48.95 -6.75
CA GLU A 188 -15.97 48.29 -5.92
C GLU A 188 -16.53 48.08 -4.50
N LYS A 189 -17.04 46.92 -4.20
CA LYS A 189 -17.45 46.57 -2.84
C LYS A 189 -16.22 46.66 -1.93
N PRO A 190 -16.32 47.38 -0.80
CA PRO A 190 -15.18 47.53 0.09
C PRO A 190 -14.64 46.14 0.44
N HIS A 191 -13.32 45.97 0.27
CA HIS A 191 -12.64 44.69 0.52
C HIS A 191 -13.02 44.18 1.93
N PRO A 192 -13.47 42.92 2.10
CA PRO A 192 -13.93 42.38 3.38
C PRO A 192 -12.95 42.59 4.54
N PHE A 193 -11.66 42.65 4.22
CA PHE A 193 -10.59 42.87 5.19
C PHE A 193 -10.12 44.33 5.32
N ALA A 194 -10.79 45.30 4.69
CA ALA A 194 -10.42 46.72 4.79
C ALA A 194 -10.47 47.24 6.26
N ALA A 195 -11.32 46.62 7.09
CA ALA A 195 -11.41 46.93 8.51
C ALA A 195 -10.10 46.58 9.28
N LEU A 196 -9.32 45.58 8.82
CA LEU A 196 -8.05 45.21 9.46
C LEU A 196 -6.97 46.31 9.31
N ALA A 197 -7.06 47.14 8.26
CA ALA A 197 -6.14 48.26 8.07
C ALA A 197 -6.32 49.33 9.15
N GLN A 198 -7.52 49.45 9.74
CA GLN A 198 -7.80 50.37 10.83
C GLN A 198 -7.21 49.89 12.17
N LEU A 199 -7.23 48.57 12.41
CA LEU A 199 -6.62 47.99 13.60
C LEU A 199 -5.08 48.15 13.62
N ARG A 200 -4.44 48.11 12.45
CA ARG A 200 -2.99 48.34 12.33
C ARG A 200 -2.58 49.77 12.64
N LYS A 201 -3.49 50.75 12.40
CA LYS A 201 -3.24 52.17 12.74
C LYS A 201 -3.47 52.47 14.23
N ALA A 202 -4.36 51.71 14.89
CA ALA A 202 -4.67 51.93 16.31
C ALA A 202 -3.59 51.29 17.25
N GLY A 203 -2.79 50.30 16.78
CA GLY A 203 -1.76 49.65 17.56
C GLY A 203 -0.36 50.30 17.46
N GLY A 204 -0.19 51.40 16.76
CA GLY A 204 1.10 52.04 16.50
C GLY A 204 1.40 53.29 17.35
N SER A 205 0.72 53.49 18.47
CA SER A 205 1.00 54.59 19.40
C SER A 205 1.03 54.09 20.83
N ALA A 206 2.12 53.46 21.19
CA ALA A 206 2.58 53.32 22.56
C ALA A 206 4.09 53.44 22.53
N ASP A 207 4.53 54.60 22.93
CA ASP A 207 5.89 55.01 23.23
C ASP A 207 6.42 54.23 24.43
#